data_310023248289111944e3a5bcf4785c17
#
_entry.id   310023248289111944e3a5bcf4785c17
#
_cell.length_a   1.000
_cell.length_b   1.000
_cell.length_c   1.000
_cell.angle_alpha   90.00
_cell.angle_beta   90.00
_cell.angle_gamma   90.00
#
_symmetry.space_group_name_H-M   'P 1'
#
loop_
_entity.id
_entity.type
_entity.pdbx_description
1 polymer ?
#
loop_
_entity_poly.entity_id
_entity_poly.type
_entity_poly.pdbx_seq_one_letter_code
_entity_poly.pdbx_strand_id
1 'polypeptide(L)'
;LALKEKLFSVEFLSSGQNKILITLIYHKPLNNDWSLSAERVRRELGVSIIGRSRKKKIVLGDSFVEENIKVKDHSFVFRQPEGCFTQPNLKINKDIMSWLMEIIPNSAKKLDVIELYCGIGNFTMPLSKKFKNVLATEVSKLALETAKENQKLNKINNIKFARLSSKETQEALFGTRNFRRLEGIEIKEYDFNYVVIDPPRSGLDPDTLNLVVNIKNVIYISCNPKSLLEDLEHILKTHKIINLAVFDQFPWTEHLEVGVLMESHTKVQ
;
A
#
# COMPACT_ATOMS: atom_id res chain seq x y z
N LEU A 1 4.46 -24.29 -27.88
CA LEU A 1 5.41 -23.35 -28.52
C LEU A 1 4.83 -21.93 -28.69
N ALA A 2 3.51 -21.77 -28.85
CA ALA A 2 2.86 -20.48 -29.05
C ALA A 2 3.12 -19.47 -27.89
N LEU A 3 3.29 -19.96 -26.66
CA LEU A 3 3.55 -19.12 -25.48
C LEU A 3 5.00 -18.60 -25.38
N LYS A 4 5.97 -19.23 -26.07
CA LYS A 4 7.38 -18.81 -26.01
C LYS A 4 7.72 -17.72 -27.04
N GLU A 5 6.97 -17.66 -28.12
CA GLU A 5 7.27 -16.78 -29.24
C GLU A 5 7.08 -15.30 -28.86
N LYS A 6 8.16 -14.50 -28.95
CA LYS A 6 8.21 -13.06 -28.58
C LYS A 6 7.68 -12.77 -27.15
N LEU A 7 7.79 -13.74 -26.26
CA LEU A 7 7.60 -13.52 -24.83
C LEU A 7 8.71 -12.59 -24.32
N PHE A 8 8.31 -11.48 -23.72
CA PHE A 8 9.22 -10.47 -23.20
C PHE A 8 9.53 -10.72 -21.71
N SER A 9 8.49 -10.90 -20.89
CA SER A 9 8.65 -11.19 -19.46
C SER A 9 7.53 -12.08 -18.94
N VAL A 10 7.81 -12.72 -17.83
CA VAL A 10 6.85 -13.48 -17.02
C VAL A 10 6.89 -12.91 -15.61
N GLU A 11 5.73 -12.50 -15.11
CA GLU A 11 5.56 -12.04 -13.75
C GLU A 11 4.74 -13.04 -12.96
N PHE A 12 5.12 -13.28 -11.72
CA PHE A 12 4.42 -14.17 -10.80
C PHE A 12 3.90 -13.39 -9.61
N LEU A 13 2.63 -13.60 -9.30
CA LEU A 13 2.02 -13.13 -8.06
C LEU A 13 1.44 -14.35 -7.35
N SER A 14 1.84 -14.56 -6.10
CA SER A 14 1.39 -15.71 -5.31
C SER A 14 0.90 -15.28 -3.94
N SER A 15 0.03 -16.08 -3.34
CA SER A 15 -0.43 -15.89 -1.97
C SER A 15 0.00 -17.05 -1.07
N GLY A 16 -0.02 -16.83 0.24
CA GLY A 16 0.23 -17.85 1.25
C GLY A 16 -0.80 -19.00 1.23
N GLN A 17 -1.91 -18.85 0.50
CA GLN A 17 -2.90 -19.89 0.26
C GLN A 17 -2.64 -20.69 -1.04
N ASN A 18 -1.41 -20.65 -1.56
CA ASN A 18 -0.99 -21.35 -2.78
C ASN A 18 -1.80 -20.95 -4.04
N LYS A 19 -2.37 -19.74 -4.07
CA LYS A 19 -2.94 -19.17 -5.30
C LYS A 19 -1.82 -18.49 -6.08
N ILE A 20 -1.79 -18.75 -7.40
CA ILE A 20 -0.77 -18.20 -8.30
C ILE A 20 -1.47 -17.55 -9.50
N LEU A 21 -1.03 -16.34 -9.80
CA LEU A 21 -1.37 -15.59 -11.00
C LEU A 21 -0.09 -15.36 -11.80
N ILE A 22 -0.08 -15.79 -13.05
CA ILE A 22 1.04 -15.64 -13.97
C ILE A 22 0.67 -14.61 -15.03
N THR A 23 1.46 -13.55 -15.15
CA THR A 23 1.32 -12.58 -16.24
C THR A 23 2.39 -12.80 -17.28
N LEU A 24 1.95 -13.07 -18.53
CA LEU A 24 2.81 -13.26 -19.70
C LEU A 24 2.76 -12.01 -20.56
N ILE A 25 3.88 -11.31 -20.70
CA ILE A 25 3.98 -10.03 -21.43
C ILE A 25 4.67 -10.28 -22.77
N TYR A 26 4.10 -9.74 -23.86
CA TYR A 26 4.54 -10.01 -25.22
C TYR A 26 4.76 -8.74 -26.05
N HIS A 27 5.71 -8.83 -26.98
CA HIS A 27 5.91 -7.87 -28.06
C HIS A 27 5.17 -8.26 -29.37
N LYS A 28 4.18 -9.12 -29.28
CA LYS A 28 3.31 -9.52 -30.40
C LYS A 28 1.84 -9.45 -30.00
N PRO A 29 0.90 -9.32 -30.96
CA PRO A 29 -0.52 -9.49 -30.67
C PRO A 29 -0.85 -10.88 -30.10
N LEU A 30 -1.78 -10.95 -29.17
CA LEU A 30 -2.31 -12.19 -28.65
C LEU A 30 -3.46 -12.67 -29.56
N ASN A 31 -3.37 -13.91 -30.04
CA ASN A 31 -4.34 -14.56 -30.93
C ASN A 31 -5.05 -15.73 -30.25
N ASN A 32 -5.90 -16.44 -30.99
CA ASN A 32 -6.63 -17.61 -30.48
C ASN A 32 -5.70 -18.76 -30.10
N ASP A 33 -4.64 -19.02 -30.87
CA ASP A 33 -3.68 -20.11 -30.57
C ASP A 33 -2.96 -19.85 -29.24
N TRP A 34 -2.64 -18.55 -28.95
CA TRP A 34 -2.14 -18.15 -27.66
C TRP A 34 -3.16 -18.48 -26.56
N SER A 35 -4.43 -18.12 -26.76
CA SER A 35 -5.48 -18.32 -25.75
C SER A 35 -5.70 -19.81 -25.46
N LEU A 36 -5.74 -20.65 -26.49
CA LEU A 36 -5.88 -22.10 -26.34
C LEU A 36 -4.68 -22.71 -25.60
N SER A 37 -3.47 -22.30 -25.97
CA SER A 37 -2.24 -22.79 -25.32
C SER A 37 -2.15 -22.34 -23.86
N ALA A 38 -2.51 -21.08 -23.56
CA ALA A 38 -2.51 -20.54 -22.20
C ALA A 38 -3.58 -21.20 -21.32
N GLU A 39 -4.79 -21.44 -21.88
CA GLU A 39 -5.86 -22.14 -21.15
C GLU A 39 -5.47 -23.59 -20.80
N ARG A 40 -4.75 -24.29 -21.70
CA ARG A 40 -4.22 -25.61 -21.40
C ARG A 40 -3.24 -25.58 -20.21
N VAL A 41 -2.26 -24.67 -20.24
CA VAL A 41 -1.29 -24.50 -19.14
C VAL A 41 -1.99 -24.09 -17.84
N ARG A 42 -2.97 -23.18 -17.92
CA ARG A 42 -3.77 -22.76 -16.76
C ARG A 42 -4.42 -23.94 -16.05
N ARG A 43 -5.05 -24.84 -16.81
CA ARG A 43 -5.72 -26.05 -16.28
C ARG A 43 -4.72 -27.05 -15.72
N GLU A 44 -3.62 -27.28 -16.43
CA GLU A 44 -2.58 -28.23 -16.04
C GLU A 44 -1.89 -27.82 -14.72
N LEU A 45 -1.62 -26.53 -14.55
CA LEU A 45 -0.94 -26.01 -13.37
C LEU A 45 -1.90 -25.55 -12.24
N GLY A 46 -3.21 -25.46 -12.51
CA GLY A 46 -4.18 -24.96 -11.53
C GLY A 46 -3.99 -23.49 -11.16
N VAL A 47 -3.51 -22.63 -12.10
CA VAL A 47 -3.18 -21.23 -11.89
C VAL A 47 -4.10 -20.29 -12.67
N SER A 48 -4.08 -19.00 -12.37
CA SER A 48 -4.65 -17.98 -13.26
C SER A 48 -3.57 -17.44 -14.21
N ILE A 49 -3.95 -17.10 -15.45
CA ILE A 49 -2.99 -16.56 -16.43
C ILE A 49 -3.53 -15.28 -17.05
N ILE A 50 -2.69 -14.25 -17.10
CA ILE A 50 -2.94 -13.02 -17.85
C ILE A 50 -1.95 -12.93 -19.01
N GLY A 51 -2.46 -12.68 -20.21
CA GLY A 51 -1.65 -12.29 -21.35
C GLY A 51 -1.72 -10.80 -21.58
N ARG A 52 -0.56 -10.15 -21.71
CA ARG A 52 -0.45 -8.72 -22.05
C ARG A 52 0.31 -8.50 -23.34
N SER A 53 -0.22 -7.62 -24.18
CA SER A 53 0.49 -7.02 -25.30
C SER A 53 0.07 -5.55 -25.42
N ARG A 54 0.72 -4.79 -26.34
CA ARG A 54 0.63 -3.31 -26.42
C ARG A 54 -0.80 -2.71 -26.26
N LYS A 55 -1.86 -3.39 -26.69
CA LYS A 55 -3.25 -2.90 -26.63
C LYS A 55 -4.25 -3.97 -26.19
N LYS A 56 -3.77 -5.11 -25.72
CA LYS A 56 -4.64 -6.25 -25.40
C LYS A 56 -4.23 -6.89 -24.08
N LYS A 57 -5.23 -7.09 -23.23
CA LYS A 57 -5.14 -7.90 -22.01
C LYS A 57 -6.17 -9.03 -22.13
N ILE A 58 -5.73 -10.27 -21.96
CA ILE A 58 -6.59 -11.46 -21.89
C ILE A 58 -6.41 -12.03 -20.50
N VAL A 59 -7.53 -12.29 -19.82
CA VAL A 59 -7.54 -12.90 -18.47
C VAL A 59 -8.17 -14.27 -18.57
N LEU A 60 -7.46 -15.27 -18.09
CA LEU A 60 -7.90 -16.67 -17.99
C LEU A 60 -7.87 -17.05 -16.50
N GLY A 61 -9.03 -17.18 -15.89
CA GLY A 61 -9.22 -17.31 -14.44
C GLY A 61 -9.37 -15.93 -13.77
N ASP A 62 -8.82 -15.79 -12.56
CA ASP A 62 -8.88 -14.55 -11.78
C ASP A 62 -7.80 -13.55 -12.21
N SER A 63 -8.08 -12.25 -12.06
CA SER A 63 -7.09 -11.17 -12.31
C SER A 63 -6.38 -10.72 -11.03
N PHE A 64 -6.53 -11.45 -9.94
CA PHE A 64 -5.96 -11.20 -8.62
C PHE A 64 -5.65 -12.51 -7.90
N VAL A 65 -4.86 -12.45 -6.87
CA VAL A 65 -4.79 -13.49 -5.83
C VAL A 65 -5.42 -12.97 -4.54
N GLU A 66 -6.00 -13.86 -3.74
CA GLU A 66 -6.43 -13.52 -2.38
C GLU A 66 -5.36 -13.94 -1.39
N GLU A 67 -5.05 -13.04 -0.45
CA GLU A 67 -4.12 -13.25 0.63
C GLU A 67 -4.82 -13.09 1.97
N ASN A 68 -4.68 -14.08 2.86
CA ASN A 68 -5.23 -14.04 4.21
C ASN A 68 -4.09 -13.83 5.21
N ILE A 69 -4.07 -12.68 5.85
CA ILE A 69 -3.01 -12.31 6.80
C ILE A 69 -3.60 -12.26 8.22
N LYS A 70 -3.09 -13.13 9.09
CA LYS A 70 -3.41 -13.06 10.53
C LYS A 70 -2.35 -12.26 11.26
N VAL A 71 -2.76 -11.14 11.87
CA VAL A 71 -1.92 -10.25 12.67
C VAL A 71 -2.53 -10.17 14.06
N LYS A 72 -1.83 -10.69 15.08
CA LYS A 72 -2.37 -10.79 16.45
C LYS A 72 -3.74 -11.48 16.46
N ASP A 73 -4.76 -10.85 17.02
CA ASP A 73 -6.13 -11.36 17.14
C ASP A 73 -7.01 -10.98 15.93
N HIS A 74 -6.43 -10.36 14.91
CA HIS A 74 -7.15 -9.91 13.71
C HIS A 74 -6.74 -10.73 12.48
N SER A 75 -7.72 -11.01 11.62
CA SER A 75 -7.49 -11.60 10.30
C SER A 75 -7.98 -10.63 9.24
N PHE A 76 -7.14 -10.42 8.22
CA PHE A 76 -7.42 -9.54 7.10
C PHE A 76 -7.35 -10.31 5.79
N VAL A 77 -8.29 -10.04 4.90
CA VAL A 77 -8.34 -10.59 3.54
C VAL A 77 -7.98 -9.49 2.56
N PHE A 78 -7.00 -9.75 1.70
CA PHE A 78 -6.57 -8.81 0.67
C PHE A 78 -6.71 -9.44 -0.71
N ARG A 79 -7.39 -8.77 -1.61
CA ARG A 79 -7.24 -9.01 -3.05
C ARG A 79 -6.04 -8.22 -3.53
N GLN A 80 -5.19 -8.93 -4.23
CA GLN A 80 -3.94 -8.40 -4.80
C GLN A 80 -4.02 -8.56 -6.32
N PRO A 81 -4.46 -7.51 -7.06
CA PRO A 81 -4.59 -7.60 -8.50
C PRO A 81 -3.23 -7.45 -9.20
N GLU A 82 -3.17 -8.03 -10.39
CA GLU A 82 -2.06 -7.79 -11.30
C GLU A 82 -1.91 -6.29 -11.58
N GLY A 83 -0.67 -5.80 -11.51
CA GLY A 83 -0.32 -4.39 -11.77
C GLY A 83 -0.41 -3.47 -10.55
N CYS A 84 -0.76 -3.98 -9.36
CA CYS A 84 -0.60 -3.25 -8.11
C CYS A 84 0.62 -3.73 -7.34
N PHE A 85 1.27 -2.81 -6.65
CA PHE A 85 2.32 -3.17 -5.71
C PHE A 85 1.74 -3.98 -4.55
N THR A 86 2.46 -5.02 -4.15
CA THR A 86 2.20 -5.82 -2.95
C THR A 86 3.52 -6.12 -2.25
N GLN A 87 3.50 -6.25 -0.94
CA GLN A 87 4.70 -6.60 -0.17
C GLN A 87 5.17 -8.01 -0.56
N PRO A 88 6.42 -8.17 -1.06
CA PRO A 88 6.85 -9.42 -1.68
C PRO A 88 7.12 -10.56 -0.69
N ASN A 89 7.35 -10.25 0.58
CA ASN A 89 7.60 -11.22 1.63
C ASN A 89 6.45 -11.20 2.64
N LEU A 90 5.54 -12.16 2.54
CA LEU A 90 4.35 -12.26 3.40
C LEU A 90 4.68 -12.29 4.90
N LYS A 91 5.74 -13.01 5.28
CA LYS A 91 6.15 -13.11 6.69
C LYS A 91 6.58 -11.76 7.23
N ILE A 92 7.43 -11.07 6.50
CA ILE A 92 7.91 -9.74 6.88
C ILE A 92 6.79 -8.70 6.83
N ASN A 93 5.91 -8.75 5.83
CA ASN A 93 4.72 -7.89 5.81
C ASN A 93 3.87 -8.05 7.08
N LYS A 94 3.66 -9.30 7.52
CA LYS A 94 2.97 -9.59 8.78
C LYS A 94 3.71 -9.03 9.99
N ASP A 95 5.04 -9.10 10.00
CA ASP A 95 5.86 -8.58 11.09
C ASP A 95 5.78 -7.03 11.13
N ILE A 96 5.80 -6.35 9.97
CA ILE A 96 5.59 -4.89 9.87
C ILE A 96 4.19 -4.50 10.37
N MET A 97 3.14 -5.21 9.94
CA MET A 97 1.78 -4.97 10.44
C MET A 97 1.67 -5.20 11.96
N SER A 98 2.34 -6.22 12.49
CA SER A 98 2.35 -6.53 13.92
C SER A 98 3.03 -5.41 14.70
N TRP A 99 4.21 -4.97 14.25
CA TRP A 99 4.93 -3.83 14.80
C TRP A 99 4.06 -2.56 14.77
N LEU A 100 3.45 -2.25 13.63
CA LEU A 100 2.55 -1.10 13.48
C LEU A 100 1.43 -1.13 14.52
N MET A 101 0.79 -2.27 14.71
CA MET A 101 -0.27 -2.42 15.71
C MET A 101 0.24 -2.36 17.16
N GLU A 102 1.51 -2.68 17.41
CA GLU A 102 2.13 -2.63 18.74
C GLU A 102 2.49 -1.22 19.16
N ILE A 103 3.13 -0.46 18.28
CA ILE A 103 3.60 0.88 18.60
C ILE A 103 2.47 1.90 18.77
N ILE A 104 1.29 1.64 18.18
CA ILE A 104 0.12 2.51 18.31
C ILE A 104 -0.62 2.17 19.61
N PRO A 105 -0.68 3.10 20.59
CA PRO A 105 -1.31 2.84 21.87
C PRO A 105 -2.83 2.71 21.75
N ASN A 106 -3.46 2.06 22.71
CA ASN A 106 -4.93 1.89 22.72
C ASN A 106 -5.70 3.22 22.84
N SER A 107 -5.09 4.26 23.42
CA SER A 107 -5.65 5.62 23.47
C SER A 107 -5.90 6.23 22.08
N ALA A 108 -5.18 5.78 21.06
CA ALA A 108 -5.34 6.23 19.68
C ALA A 108 -6.73 5.89 19.09
N LYS A 109 -7.48 4.97 19.69
CA LYS A 109 -8.89 4.68 19.30
C LYS A 109 -9.84 5.87 19.35
N LYS A 110 -9.44 6.95 19.98
CA LYS A 110 -10.19 8.21 20.04
C LYS A 110 -9.72 9.24 19.02
N LEU A 111 -8.64 8.95 18.31
CA LEU A 111 -7.93 9.83 17.39
C LEU A 111 -8.14 9.44 15.94
N ASP A 112 -7.91 10.37 15.05
CA ASP A 112 -7.94 10.15 13.62
C ASP A 112 -6.52 10.01 13.05
N VAL A 113 -6.38 9.24 11.97
CA VAL A 113 -5.12 9.06 11.26
C VAL A 113 -5.30 9.34 9.78
N ILE A 114 -4.28 9.95 9.18
CA ILE A 114 -4.14 10.02 7.73
C ILE A 114 -3.05 9.08 7.28
N GLU A 115 -3.32 8.29 6.23
CA GLU A 115 -2.36 7.42 5.57
C GLU A 115 -2.11 7.93 4.16
N LEU A 116 -0.85 8.16 3.81
CA LEU A 116 -0.42 8.52 2.46
C LEU A 116 0.17 7.29 1.77
N TYR A 117 0.03 7.22 0.44
CA TYR A 117 0.53 6.09 -0.37
C TYR A 117 -0.07 4.74 0.04
N CYS A 118 -1.37 4.70 0.35
CA CYS A 118 -1.99 3.51 0.95
C CYS A 118 -2.04 2.27 0.04
N GLY A 119 -1.76 2.42 -1.26
CA GLY A 119 -1.81 1.33 -2.23
C GLY A 119 -3.15 0.61 -2.23
N ILE A 120 -3.12 -0.72 -2.09
CA ILE A 120 -4.32 -1.57 -1.98
C ILE A 120 -4.89 -1.65 -0.55
N GLY A 121 -4.39 -0.81 0.36
CA GLY A 121 -4.85 -0.74 1.76
C GLY A 121 -4.12 -1.70 2.69
N ASN A 122 -2.87 -2.07 2.39
CA ASN A 122 -2.09 -3.03 3.16
C ASN A 122 -1.99 -2.66 4.65
N PHE A 123 -1.63 -1.41 4.97
CA PHE A 123 -1.58 -0.92 6.34
C PHE A 123 -2.89 -0.26 6.79
N THR A 124 -3.71 0.22 5.86
CA THR A 124 -5.02 0.84 6.14
C THR A 124 -5.93 -0.08 6.96
N MET A 125 -5.98 -1.39 6.62
CA MET A 125 -6.85 -2.34 7.32
C MET A 125 -6.43 -2.53 8.79
N PRO A 126 -5.15 -2.77 9.14
CA PRO A 126 -4.68 -2.76 10.53
C PRO A 126 -4.92 -1.43 11.26
N LEU A 127 -4.67 -0.28 10.61
CA LEU A 127 -4.89 1.05 11.18
C LEU A 127 -6.34 1.25 11.60
N SER A 128 -7.31 0.73 10.84
CA SER A 128 -8.73 0.82 11.20
C SER A 128 -9.09 0.18 12.56
N LYS A 129 -8.27 -0.74 13.05
CA LYS A 129 -8.44 -1.39 14.35
C LYS A 129 -7.87 -0.57 15.50
N LYS A 130 -7.02 0.42 15.18
CA LYS A 130 -6.30 1.23 16.17
C LYS A 130 -6.81 2.66 16.29
N PHE A 131 -7.48 3.18 15.27
CA PHE A 131 -7.94 4.58 15.21
C PHE A 131 -9.47 4.68 15.12
N LYS A 132 -9.99 5.86 15.49
CA LYS A 132 -11.40 6.24 15.36
C LYS A 132 -11.81 6.29 13.89
N ASN A 133 -11.09 7.08 13.10
CA ASN A 133 -11.26 7.17 11.65
C ASN A 133 -9.91 7.11 10.95
N VAL A 134 -9.91 6.58 9.74
CA VAL A 134 -8.75 6.54 8.84
C VAL A 134 -9.12 7.25 7.54
N LEU A 135 -8.35 8.26 7.17
CA LEU A 135 -8.37 8.81 5.81
C LEU A 135 -7.14 8.29 5.08
N ALA A 136 -7.34 7.52 4.01
CA ALA A 136 -6.26 6.93 3.23
C ALA A 136 -6.23 7.52 1.82
N THR A 137 -5.04 7.92 1.35
CA THR A 137 -4.87 8.56 0.04
C THR A 137 -3.94 7.76 -0.87
N GLU A 138 -4.29 7.70 -2.16
CA GLU A 138 -3.56 6.97 -3.20
C GLU A 138 -3.83 7.62 -4.57
N VAL A 139 -2.84 7.69 -5.44
CA VAL A 139 -2.98 8.26 -6.80
C VAL A 139 -3.48 7.25 -7.82
N SER A 140 -3.09 5.97 -7.65
CA SER A 140 -3.49 4.90 -8.55
C SER A 140 -4.97 4.58 -8.40
N LYS A 141 -5.72 4.76 -9.48
CA LYS A 141 -7.15 4.41 -9.50
C LYS A 141 -7.38 2.93 -9.20
N LEU A 142 -6.56 2.04 -9.80
CA LEU A 142 -6.69 0.60 -9.62
C LEU A 142 -6.42 0.20 -8.16
N ALA A 143 -5.34 0.70 -7.58
CA ALA A 143 -4.99 0.41 -6.20
C ALA A 143 -6.08 0.89 -5.23
N LEU A 144 -6.59 2.12 -5.41
CA LEU A 144 -7.64 2.69 -4.58
C LEU A 144 -8.97 1.93 -4.69
N GLU A 145 -9.37 1.51 -5.89
CA GLU A 145 -10.57 0.68 -6.10
C GLU A 145 -10.40 -0.66 -5.39
N THR A 146 -9.22 -1.28 -5.50
CA THR A 146 -8.88 -2.51 -4.77
C THR A 146 -8.89 -2.30 -3.26
N ALA A 147 -8.36 -1.19 -2.76
CA ALA A 147 -8.42 -0.86 -1.32
C ALA A 147 -9.86 -0.78 -0.79
N LYS A 148 -10.77 -0.18 -1.58
CA LYS A 148 -12.21 -0.13 -1.25
C LYS A 148 -12.87 -1.53 -1.27
N GLU A 149 -12.45 -2.40 -2.19
CA GLU A 149 -12.90 -3.81 -2.19
C GLU A 149 -12.37 -4.53 -0.96
N ASN A 150 -11.11 -4.37 -0.62
CA ASN A 150 -10.49 -4.94 0.57
C ASN A 150 -11.15 -4.46 1.86
N GLN A 151 -11.52 -3.18 1.94
CA GLN A 151 -12.33 -2.65 3.05
C GLN A 151 -13.64 -3.41 3.21
N LYS A 152 -14.38 -3.63 2.10
CA LYS A 152 -15.65 -4.35 2.10
C LYS A 152 -15.49 -5.81 2.53
N LEU A 153 -14.47 -6.50 2.00
CA LEU A 153 -14.14 -7.89 2.35
C LEU A 153 -13.89 -8.04 3.85
N ASN A 154 -13.22 -7.06 4.46
CA ASN A 154 -12.91 -7.04 5.88
C ASN A 154 -14.04 -6.45 6.76
N LYS A 155 -15.17 -6.04 6.17
CA LYS A 155 -16.33 -5.44 6.88
C LYS A 155 -15.93 -4.25 7.75
N ILE A 156 -15.03 -3.39 7.25
CA ILE A 156 -14.54 -2.21 7.95
C ILE A 156 -15.33 -0.99 7.48
N ASN A 157 -15.73 -0.11 8.41
CA ASN A 157 -16.59 1.03 8.11
C ASN A 157 -16.03 2.41 8.49
N ASN A 158 -14.87 2.45 9.17
CA ASN A 158 -14.23 3.67 9.66
C ASN A 158 -13.06 4.14 8.76
N ILE A 159 -13.03 3.72 7.50
CA ILE A 159 -12.05 4.17 6.51
C ILE A 159 -12.75 4.99 5.43
N LYS A 160 -12.17 6.13 5.10
CA LYS A 160 -12.48 6.89 3.88
C LYS A 160 -11.26 6.89 2.97
N PHE A 161 -11.51 6.73 1.67
CA PHE A 161 -10.45 6.71 0.64
C PHE A 161 -10.59 7.91 -0.28
N ALA A 162 -9.50 8.62 -0.53
CA ALA A 162 -9.43 9.73 -1.47
C ALA A 162 -8.34 9.50 -2.53
N ARG A 163 -8.66 9.73 -3.82
CA ARG A 163 -7.66 9.65 -4.88
C ARG A 163 -6.90 10.97 -4.98
N LEU A 164 -5.89 11.13 -4.16
CA LEU A 164 -5.04 12.32 -4.08
C LEU A 164 -3.57 11.93 -4.07
N SER A 165 -2.72 12.78 -4.66
CA SER A 165 -1.29 12.75 -4.39
C SER A 165 -1.00 13.31 -2.99
N SER A 166 0.21 13.09 -2.48
CA SER A 166 0.64 13.69 -1.22
C SER A 166 0.55 15.22 -1.24
N LYS A 167 0.98 15.85 -2.34
CA LYS A 167 0.84 17.29 -2.56
C LYS A 167 -0.64 17.74 -2.54
N GLU A 168 -1.52 17.08 -3.29
CA GLU A 168 -2.95 17.39 -3.29
C GLU A 168 -3.58 17.18 -1.90
N THR A 169 -3.07 16.19 -1.15
CA THR A 169 -3.50 15.95 0.24
C THR A 169 -3.08 17.08 1.15
N GLN A 170 -1.85 17.56 1.02
CA GLN A 170 -1.35 18.73 1.75
C GLN A 170 -2.18 19.98 1.42
N GLU A 171 -2.43 20.27 0.13
CA GLU A 171 -3.26 21.40 -0.31
C GLU A 171 -4.68 21.33 0.27
N ALA A 172 -5.26 20.12 0.36
CA ALA A 172 -6.59 19.91 0.92
C ALA A 172 -6.62 20.13 2.44
N LEU A 173 -5.62 19.60 3.17
CA LEU A 173 -5.53 19.74 4.62
C LEU A 173 -5.30 21.20 5.06
N PHE A 174 -4.48 21.94 4.33
CA PHE A 174 -4.22 23.36 4.62
C PHE A 174 -5.31 24.29 4.05
N GLY A 175 -6.31 23.72 3.37
CA GLY A 175 -7.44 24.49 2.84
C GLY A 175 -7.08 25.40 1.66
N THR A 176 -5.91 25.19 1.02
CA THR A 176 -5.45 26.00 -0.12
C THR A 176 -6.17 25.65 -1.42
N ARG A 177 -6.75 24.45 -1.49
CA ARG A 177 -7.49 23.98 -2.66
C ARG A 177 -8.57 22.97 -2.30
N ASN A 178 -9.74 23.10 -2.95
CA ASN A 178 -10.83 22.14 -2.85
C ASN A 178 -10.76 21.10 -3.99
N PHE A 179 -11.01 19.84 -3.68
CA PHE A 179 -10.98 18.74 -4.63
C PHE A 179 -12.35 18.04 -4.70
N ARG A 180 -12.92 17.88 -5.89
CA ARG A 180 -14.15 17.06 -6.10
C ARG A 180 -13.99 15.63 -5.62
N ARG A 181 -12.76 15.11 -5.61
CA ARG A 181 -12.43 13.75 -5.15
C ARG A 181 -12.57 13.56 -3.64
N LEU A 182 -12.83 14.64 -2.90
CA LEU A 182 -13.14 14.66 -1.47
C LEU A 182 -14.65 14.79 -1.21
N GLU A 183 -15.48 14.72 -2.24
CA GLU A 183 -16.94 14.77 -2.06
C GLU A 183 -17.39 13.67 -1.09
N GLY A 184 -18.13 14.06 -0.03
CA GLY A 184 -18.52 13.19 1.08
C GLY A 184 -17.42 12.90 2.11
N ILE A 185 -16.30 13.62 2.06
CA ILE A 185 -15.21 13.59 3.05
C ILE A 185 -14.99 15.01 3.57
N GLU A 186 -15.52 15.30 4.75
CA GLU A 186 -15.34 16.59 5.42
C GLU A 186 -14.01 16.56 6.18
N ILE A 187 -12.91 16.94 5.50
CA ILE A 187 -11.54 16.88 6.07
C ILE A 187 -11.45 17.68 7.39
N LYS A 188 -12.20 18.78 7.51
CA LYS A 188 -12.21 19.64 8.69
C LYS A 188 -12.81 18.98 9.95
N GLU A 189 -13.52 17.85 9.79
CA GLU A 189 -14.06 17.08 10.91
C GLU A 189 -13.05 16.09 11.51
N TYR A 190 -11.89 15.92 10.86
CA TYR A 190 -10.82 15.06 11.35
C TYR A 190 -9.86 15.85 12.24
N ASP A 191 -9.46 15.21 13.34
CA ASP A 191 -8.35 15.64 14.19
C ASP A 191 -7.17 14.69 13.96
N PHE A 192 -6.38 14.96 12.91
CA PHE A 192 -5.27 14.11 12.53
C PHE A 192 -4.10 14.24 13.52
N ASN A 193 -4.05 13.34 14.48
CA ASN A 193 -2.94 13.23 15.43
C ASN A 193 -1.82 12.31 14.93
N TYR A 194 -2.07 11.51 13.91
CA TYR A 194 -1.13 10.58 13.30
C TYR A 194 -1.12 10.72 11.78
N VAL A 195 0.09 10.63 11.21
CA VAL A 195 0.28 10.34 9.78
C VAL A 195 1.06 9.05 9.64
N VAL A 196 0.62 8.18 8.73
CA VAL A 196 1.33 6.97 8.34
C VAL A 196 1.75 7.11 6.88
N ILE A 197 3.01 6.87 6.59
CA ILE A 197 3.59 7.04 5.26
C ILE A 197 4.42 5.80 4.88
N ASP A 198 4.19 5.30 3.66
CA ASP A 198 4.97 4.24 3.00
C ASP A 198 5.31 4.72 1.57
N PRO A 199 6.24 5.69 1.44
CA PRO A 199 6.51 6.35 0.16
C PRO A 199 7.34 5.47 -0.77
N PRO A 200 7.45 5.85 -2.07
CA PRO A 200 8.36 5.20 -2.99
C PRO A 200 9.83 5.37 -2.57
N ARG A 201 10.72 4.62 -3.23
CA ARG A 201 12.18 4.62 -2.95
C ARG A 201 12.86 5.99 -2.97
N SER A 202 12.26 6.97 -3.62
CA SER A 202 12.77 8.35 -3.67
C SER A 202 12.60 9.15 -2.37
N GLY A 203 11.87 8.60 -1.38
CA GLY A 203 11.52 9.36 -0.17
C GLY A 203 10.37 10.34 -0.40
N LEU A 204 10.30 11.37 0.43
CA LEU A 204 9.23 12.37 0.45
C LEU A 204 9.59 13.59 -0.41
N ASP A 205 8.60 14.12 -1.10
CA ASP A 205 8.72 15.44 -1.72
C ASP A 205 8.57 16.56 -0.66
N PRO A 206 9.02 17.81 -0.98
CA PRO A 206 8.98 18.92 -0.02
C PRO A 206 7.58 19.24 0.50
N ASP A 207 6.54 19.07 -0.31
CA ASP A 207 5.15 19.34 0.10
C ASP A 207 4.70 18.28 1.12
N THR A 208 5.07 17.02 0.92
CA THR A 208 4.80 15.92 1.85
C THR A 208 5.60 16.09 3.15
N LEU A 209 6.87 16.47 3.08
CA LEU A 209 7.66 16.78 4.28
C LEU A 209 7.01 17.89 5.12
N ASN A 210 6.55 18.96 4.46
CA ASN A 210 5.84 20.04 5.13
C ASN A 210 4.53 19.58 5.79
N LEU A 211 3.80 18.66 5.16
CA LEU A 211 2.61 18.08 5.78
C LEU A 211 2.97 17.26 7.03
N VAL A 212 3.96 16.40 6.91
CA VAL A 212 4.37 15.45 7.96
C VAL A 212 4.83 16.18 9.22
N VAL A 213 5.65 17.22 9.11
CA VAL A 213 6.19 17.97 10.27
C VAL A 213 5.11 18.76 11.03
N ASN A 214 3.92 18.92 10.47
CA ASN A 214 2.77 19.56 11.10
C ASN A 214 1.82 18.59 11.82
N ILE A 215 2.11 17.28 11.82
CA ILE A 215 1.29 16.27 12.51
C ILE A 215 2.07 15.72 13.70
N LYS A 216 1.38 15.58 14.85
CA LYS A 216 2.02 15.23 16.12
C LYS A 216 2.81 13.92 16.09
N ASN A 217 2.25 12.86 15.51
CA ASN A 217 2.87 11.54 15.46
C ASN A 217 3.07 11.11 14.02
N VAL A 218 4.28 10.71 13.67
CA VAL A 218 4.66 10.26 12.33
C VAL A 218 5.10 8.82 12.40
N ILE A 219 4.45 7.95 11.63
CA ILE A 219 4.89 6.57 11.40
C ILE A 219 5.38 6.50 9.97
N TYR A 220 6.68 6.28 9.79
CA TYR A 220 7.33 6.19 8.50
C TYR A 220 7.81 4.76 8.28
N ILE A 221 7.33 4.11 7.22
CA ILE A 221 7.81 2.81 6.73
C ILE A 221 8.58 3.10 5.44
N SER A 222 9.83 2.67 5.33
CA SER A 222 10.69 2.98 4.18
C SER A 222 11.47 1.78 3.70
N CYS A 223 11.41 1.51 2.40
CA CYS A 223 12.23 0.48 1.75
C CYS A 223 13.62 0.99 1.30
N ASN A 224 13.96 2.24 1.59
CA ASN A 224 15.25 2.84 1.24
C ASN A 224 15.83 3.64 2.42
N PRO A 225 16.79 3.06 3.18
CA PRO A 225 17.40 3.76 4.31
C PRO A 225 18.10 5.07 3.96
N LYS A 226 18.60 5.24 2.72
CA LYS A 226 19.28 6.47 2.31
C LYS A 226 18.31 7.64 2.21
N SER A 227 17.20 7.47 1.46
CA SER A 227 16.17 8.52 1.38
C SER A 227 15.51 8.77 2.74
N LEU A 228 15.32 7.72 3.56
CA LEU A 228 14.82 7.88 4.92
C LEU A 228 15.74 8.80 5.76
N LEU A 229 17.05 8.63 5.69
CA LEU A 229 18.00 9.48 6.42
C LEU A 229 17.90 10.94 5.97
N GLU A 230 17.79 11.20 4.67
CA GLU A 230 17.61 12.54 4.11
C GLU A 230 16.30 13.18 4.63
N ASP A 231 15.21 12.45 4.64
CA ASP A 231 13.91 12.92 5.16
C ASP A 231 13.96 13.16 6.68
N LEU A 232 14.66 12.28 7.42
CA LEU A 232 14.84 12.41 8.86
C LEU A 232 15.62 13.67 9.24
N GLU A 233 16.58 14.15 8.43
CA GLU A 233 17.26 15.43 8.67
C GLU A 233 16.29 16.61 8.75
N HIS A 234 15.16 16.53 8.05
CA HIS A 234 14.11 17.53 8.10
C HIS A 234 13.12 17.29 9.25
N ILE A 235 12.64 16.06 9.40
CA ILE A 235 11.60 15.73 10.38
C ILE A 235 12.11 15.88 11.82
N LEU A 236 13.36 15.49 12.09
CA LEU A 236 13.94 15.55 13.44
C LEU A 236 14.21 16.97 13.94
N LYS A 237 14.04 18.01 13.13
CA LYS A 237 14.05 19.40 13.60
C LYS A 237 12.84 19.71 14.51
N THR A 238 11.75 18.97 14.36
CA THR A 238 10.49 19.16 15.10
C THR A 238 10.04 17.92 15.86
N HIS A 239 10.60 16.75 15.55
CA HIS A 239 10.21 15.46 16.11
C HIS A 239 11.41 14.73 16.73
N LYS A 240 11.12 13.78 17.61
CA LYS A 240 12.09 12.81 18.15
C LYS A 240 11.66 11.40 17.81
N ILE A 241 12.62 10.51 17.60
CA ILE A 241 12.35 9.08 17.40
C ILE A 241 11.90 8.48 18.73
N ILE A 242 10.76 7.80 18.71
CA ILE A 242 10.18 7.07 19.84
C ILE A 242 10.42 5.57 19.72
N ASN A 243 10.32 5.04 18.50
CA ASN A 243 10.53 3.62 18.21
C ASN A 243 11.13 3.46 16.82
N LEU A 244 11.98 2.46 16.67
CA LEU A 244 12.59 2.10 15.39
C LEU A 244 12.61 0.57 15.29
N ALA A 245 12.27 0.07 14.11
CA ALA A 245 12.35 -1.34 13.77
C ALA A 245 12.95 -1.52 12.37
N VAL A 246 13.61 -2.64 12.16
CA VAL A 246 14.25 -3.00 10.90
C VAL A 246 13.73 -4.37 10.47
N PHE A 247 13.39 -4.50 9.20
CA PHE A 247 12.81 -5.70 8.64
C PHE A 247 13.56 -6.13 7.38
N ASP A 248 14.01 -7.39 7.34
CA ASP A 248 14.69 -7.96 6.18
C ASP A 248 13.68 -8.43 5.12
N GLN A 249 13.06 -7.45 4.46
CA GLN A 249 12.02 -7.66 3.43
C GLN A 249 12.61 -8.27 2.14
N PHE A 250 13.88 -7.97 1.86
CA PHE A 250 14.57 -8.34 0.63
C PHE A 250 15.88 -9.06 0.92
N PRO A 251 15.84 -10.29 1.51
CA PRO A 251 17.04 -11.03 1.89
C PRO A 251 18.04 -11.14 0.73
N TRP A 252 19.35 -11.08 1.05
CA TRP A 252 20.45 -11.15 0.09
C TRP A 252 20.54 -9.96 -0.88
N THR A 253 19.91 -8.86 -0.55
CA THR A 253 20.04 -7.58 -1.28
C THR A 253 20.51 -6.47 -0.33
N GLU A 254 20.86 -5.31 -0.87
CA GLU A 254 21.16 -4.11 -0.07
C GLU A 254 19.91 -3.35 0.40
N HIS A 255 18.73 -3.86 0.09
CA HIS A 255 17.45 -3.23 0.45
C HIS A 255 16.99 -3.69 1.82
N LEU A 256 16.61 -2.73 2.64
CA LEU A 256 16.15 -2.92 4.00
C LEU A 256 14.88 -2.11 4.21
N GLU A 257 13.89 -2.70 4.86
CA GLU A 257 12.70 -2.00 5.30
C GLU A 257 12.92 -1.45 6.70
N VAL A 258 12.61 -0.19 6.92
CA VAL A 258 12.78 0.48 8.23
C VAL A 258 11.47 1.13 8.63
N GLY A 259 10.97 0.79 9.81
CA GLY A 259 9.83 1.45 10.44
C GLY A 259 10.29 2.40 11.53
N VAL A 260 9.81 3.65 11.51
CA VAL A 260 10.13 4.67 12.52
C VAL A 260 8.84 5.30 13.03
N LEU A 261 8.66 5.32 14.36
CA LEU A 261 7.66 6.16 15.02
C LEU A 261 8.36 7.40 15.59
N MET A 262 7.84 8.56 15.24
CA MET A 262 8.32 9.84 15.74
C MET A 262 7.19 10.62 16.39
N GLU A 263 7.53 11.42 17.41
CA GLU A 263 6.59 12.32 18.09
C GLU A 263 7.14 13.74 18.12
N SER A 264 6.29 14.71 17.81
CA SER A 264 6.65 16.12 17.88
C SER A 264 7.01 16.53 19.32
N HIS A 265 8.14 17.21 19.51
CA HIS A 265 8.53 17.83 20.76
C HIS A 265 8.05 19.28 20.87
N THR A 266 7.51 19.84 19.79
CA THR A 266 6.84 21.13 19.79
C THR A 266 5.34 20.93 20.00
N LYS A 267 4.68 21.87 20.71
CA LYS A 267 3.21 21.88 20.72
C LYS A 267 2.76 22.20 19.29
N VAL A 268 2.23 21.18 18.61
CA VAL A 268 1.52 21.39 17.35
C VAL A 268 0.28 22.21 17.69
N GLN A 269 0.20 23.42 17.13
CA GLN A 269 -0.91 24.36 17.35
C GLN A 269 -2.17 23.88 16.63
#